data_5682f96a86c4ee583b2c79dc9622681d
#
_entry.id   5682f96a86c4ee583b2c79dc9622681d
#
_cell.length_a   1.000
_cell.length_b   1.000
_cell.length_c   1.000
_cell.angle_alpha   90.00
_cell.angle_beta   90.00
_cell.angle_gamma   90.00
#
_symmetry.space_group_name_H-M   'P 1'
#
loop_
_entity.id
_entity.type
_entity.pdbx_description
1 polymer ?
#
loop_
_entity_poly.entity_id
_entity_poly.type
_entity_poly.pdbx_seq_one_letter_code
_entity_poly.pdbx_strand_id
1 'polypeptide(L)'
;TMFDWFKRMARRNGVEYLHDEVTAMTKAADGTSVTHVTLKSGATVACGTVVNASGPRAAATAGMAGITLPVEPRKRYTFVFDAAKPLDRDLPLTIDPSGVHFRTEGKYYMAGCPPREDPAVAYDDFAFDHSLWEDKVWPAIATRVPQFDQVKVINEWVGHYDYNTLDQNAIVGPHSVVENFLCLNGFSGHGLQQAPALGRGIAEWIAYGAYRTLDLSPYAYRRIEENQSLIEKAVI
;
A
#
# COMPACT_ATOMS: atom_id res chain seq x y z
N THR A 1 -0.81 -16.37 9.02
CA THR A 1 -1.24 -15.67 7.79
C THR A 1 -0.25 -15.90 6.64
N MET A 2 -0.64 -15.54 5.41
CA MET A 2 0.26 -15.56 4.25
C MET A 2 1.48 -14.64 4.47
N PHE A 3 1.27 -13.47 5.04
CA PHE A 3 2.34 -12.56 5.43
C PHE A 3 3.37 -13.19 6.38
N ASP A 4 2.93 -13.90 7.42
CA ASP A 4 3.83 -14.59 8.35
C ASP A 4 4.62 -15.71 7.65
N TRP A 5 4.01 -16.34 6.66
CA TRP A 5 4.70 -17.37 5.86
C TRP A 5 5.83 -16.73 5.03
N PHE A 6 5.57 -15.64 4.30
CA PHE A 6 6.61 -14.92 3.56
C PHE A 6 7.75 -14.46 4.47
N LYS A 7 7.42 -13.90 5.63
CA LYS A 7 8.41 -13.44 6.60
C LYS A 7 9.30 -14.58 7.13
N ARG A 8 8.69 -15.74 7.43
CA ARG A 8 9.45 -16.93 7.84
C ARG A 8 10.35 -17.46 6.72
N MET A 9 9.83 -17.50 5.50
CA MET A 9 10.62 -17.98 4.35
C MET A 9 11.78 -17.04 4.03
N ALA A 10 11.57 -15.73 4.08
CA ALA A 10 12.64 -14.76 3.91
C ALA A 10 13.76 -14.97 4.92
N ARG A 11 13.43 -15.10 6.21
CA ARG A 11 14.43 -15.39 7.26
C ARG A 11 15.17 -16.71 7.03
N ARG A 12 14.48 -17.77 6.60
CA ARG A 12 15.12 -19.07 6.25
C ARG A 12 16.11 -18.94 5.10
N ASN A 13 15.88 -17.98 4.21
CA ASN A 13 16.76 -17.68 3.08
C ASN A 13 17.82 -16.60 3.40
N GLY A 14 18.05 -16.32 4.69
CA GLY A 14 19.12 -15.42 5.13
C GLY A 14 18.76 -13.93 5.16
N VAL A 15 17.48 -13.58 4.98
CA VAL A 15 17.06 -12.18 5.12
C VAL A 15 17.08 -11.77 6.59
N GLU A 16 17.81 -10.71 6.88
CA GLU A 16 17.86 -10.06 8.19
C GLU A 16 16.74 -9.01 8.30
N TYR A 17 16.03 -8.99 9.41
CA TYR A 17 15.03 -7.98 9.74
C TYR A 17 15.55 -7.08 10.84
N LEU A 18 15.85 -5.85 10.50
CA LEU A 18 16.22 -4.82 11.46
C LEU A 18 14.95 -4.08 11.92
N HIS A 19 14.75 -4.02 13.23
CA HIS A 19 13.65 -3.23 13.81
C HIS A 19 14.13 -1.80 14.04
N ASP A 20 14.19 -1.04 12.96
CA ASP A 20 14.70 0.33 12.95
C ASP A 20 14.03 1.14 11.84
N GLU A 21 14.35 2.42 11.73
CA GLU A 21 13.82 3.36 10.76
C GLU A 21 14.96 3.99 9.96
N VAL A 22 14.85 4.00 8.63
CA VAL A 22 15.78 4.74 7.76
C VAL A 22 15.47 6.24 7.87
N THR A 23 16.47 7.03 8.18
CA THR A 23 16.36 8.48 8.39
C THR A 23 17.13 9.32 7.37
N ALA A 24 18.10 8.72 6.67
CA ALA A 24 18.87 9.38 5.61
C ALA A 24 19.44 8.36 4.63
N MET A 25 19.81 8.85 3.44
CA MET A 25 20.53 8.09 2.42
C MET A 25 21.72 8.89 1.94
N THR A 26 22.86 8.21 1.80
CA THR A 26 24.09 8.78 1.23
C THR A 26 24.21 8.34 -0.21
N LYS A 27 24.38 9.29 -1.13
CA LYS A 27 24.64 9.00 -2.54
C LYS A 27 26.13 8.98 -2.86
N ALA A 28 26.51 8.30 -3.93
CA ALA A 28 27.82 8.42 -4.56
C ALA A 28 28.07 9.86 -5.03
N ALA A 29 29.34 10.22 -5.24
CA ALA A 29 29.73 11.58 -5.62
C ALA A 29 29.13 12.06 -6.95
N ASP A 30 28.84 11.14 -7.86
CA ASP A 30 28.18 11.40 -9.15
C ASP A 30 26.65 11.50 -9.04
N GLY A 31 26.09 11.18 -7.86
CA GLY A 31 24.65 11.23 -7.59
C GLY A 31 23.82 10.09 -8.19
N THR A 32 24.44 9.13 -8.88
CA THR A 32 23.76 8.07 -9.65
C THR A 32 23.35 6.85 -8.82
N SER A 33 23.83 6.73 -7.59
CA SER A 33 23.52 5.60 -6.73
C SER A 33 23.48 5.97 -5.25
N VAL A 34 22.71 5.21 -4.47
CA VAL A 34 22.73 5.22 -3.00
C VAL A 34 23.79 4.22 -2.54
N THR A 35 24.71 4.67 -1.70
CA THR A 35 25.80 3.83 -1.16
C THR A 35 25.52 3.32 0.24
N HIS A 36 24.80 4.10 1.05
CA HIS A 36 24.48 3.77 2.45
C HIS A 36 23.12 4.32 2.83
N VAL A 37 22.49 3.64 3.77
CA VAL A 37 21.32 4.16 4.51
C VAL A 37 21.71 4.37 5.97
N THR A 38 21.25 5.44 6.57
CA THR A 38 21.42 5.74 8.00
C THR A 38 20.13 5.40 8.74
N LEU A 39 20.28 4.68 9.83
CA LEU A 39 19.16 4.25 10.68
C LEU A 39 18.97 5.24 11.84
N LYS A 40 17.80 5.26 12.43
CA LYS A 40 17.44 6.10 13.59
C LYS A 40 18.30 5.80 14.81
N SER A 41 18.74 4.56 14.97
CA SER A 41 19.73 4.15 16.00
C SER A 41 21.11 4.78 15.82
N GLY A 42 21.38 5.44 14.69
CA GLY A 42 22.70 5.96 14.29
C GLY A 42 23.55 4.97 13.51
N ALA A 43 23.13 3.71 13.37
CA ALA A 43 23.85 2.76 12.55
C ALA A 43 23.76 3.11 11.06
N THR A 44 24.80 2.71 10.31
CA THR A 44 24.87 2.91 8.85
C THR A 44 25.00 1.55 8.17
N VAL A 45 24.19 1.32 7.16
CA VAL A 45 24.18 0.07 6.39
C VAL A 45 24.59 0.38 4.95
N ALA A 46 25.68 -0.25 4.49
CA ALA A 46 26.06 -0.18 3.08
C ALA A 46 25.11 -1.01 2.22
N CYS A 47 24.73 -0.48 1.07
CA CYS A 47 23.79 -1.16 0.18
C CYS A 47 24.24 -1.08 -1.28
N GLY A 48 24.16 -2.21 -1.99
CA GLY A 48 24.31 -2.25 -3.45
C GLY A 48 23.02 -1.85 -4.17
N THR A 49 21.87 -2.17 -3.57
CA THR A 49 20.54 -1.83 -4.09
C THR A 49 19.62 -1.42 -2.94
N VAL A 50 18.80 -0.42 -3.16
CA VAL A 50 17.72 0.00 -2.25
C VAL A 50 16.38 -0.26 -2.92
N VAL A 51 15.49 -0.96 -2.22
CA VAL A 51 14.09 -1.12 -2.64
C VAL A 51 13.22 -0.30 -1.70
N ASN A 52 12.60 0.72 -2.21
CA ASN A 52 11.61 1.49 -1.46
C ASN A 52 10.26 0.77 -1.53
N ALA A 53 9.87 0.13 -0.44
CA ALA A 53 8.57 -0.50 -0.25
C ALA A 53 7.88 0.03 1.02
N SER A 54 8.05 1.34 1.29
CA SER A 54 7.65 1.96 2.56
C SER A 54 6.18 2.42 2.60
N GLY A 55 5.36 2.00 1.61
CA GLY A 55 3.93 2.25 1.59
C GLY A 55 3.61 3.75 1.68
N PRO A 56 2.75 4.19 2.62
CA PRO A 56 2.36 5.60 2.74
C PRO A 56 3.52 6.57 2.99
N ARG A 57 4.68 6.08 3.42
CA ARG A 57 5.91 6.88 3.61
C ARG A 57 6.80 6.92 2.37
N ALA A 58 6.35 6.37 1.23
CA ALA A 58 7.15 6.21 0.03
C ALA A 58 7.81 7.51 -0.46
N ALA A 59 7.05 8.60 -0.48
CA ALA A 59 7.57 9.91 -0.92
C ALA A 59 8.64 10.45 0.04
N ALA A 60 8.45 10.31 1.35
CA ALA A 60 9.44 10.72 2.34
C ALA A 60 10.73 9.90 2.22
N THR A 61 10.61 8.57 2.05
CA THR A 61 11.77 7.67 1.86
C THR A 61 12.51 7.99 0.55
N ALA A 62 11.81 8.20 -0.54
CA ALA A 62 12.41 8.57 -1.83
C ALA A 62 13.09 9.96 -1.77
N GLY A 63 12.49 10.90 -1.03
CA GLY A 63 13.06 12.24 -0.80
C GLY A 63 14.44 12.21 -0.15
N MET A 64 14.75 11.19 0.67
CA MET A 64 16.11 11.02 1.25
C MET A 64 17.17 10.76 0.19
N ALA A 65 16.80 10.21 -0.97
CA ALA A 65 17.66 10.04 -2.13
C ALA A 65 17.54 11.19 -3.16
N GLY A 66 16.74 12.23 -2.86
CA GLY A 66 16.44 13.34 -3.77
C GLY A 66 15.45 12.97 -4.90
N ILE A 67 14.63 11.95 -4.70
CA ILE A 67 13.66 11.45 -5.66
C ILE A 67 12.26 11.94 -5.24
N THR A 68 11.49 12.45 -6.21
CA THR A 68 10.10 12.85 -5.99
C THR A 68 9.15 11.72 -6.41
N LEU A 69 8.27 11.29 -5.52
CA LEU A 69 7.21 10.34 -5.83
C LEU A 69 5.84 10.98 -5.60
N PRO A 70 4.88 10.84 -6.53
CA PRO A 70 3.51 11.34 -6.37
C PRO A 70 2.68 10.37 -5.51
N VAL A 71 3.17 10.05 -4.32
CA VAL A 71 2.54 9.10 -3.41
C VAL A 71 2.21 9.80 -2.10
N GLU A 72 0.95 9.73 -1.72
CA GLU A 72 0.41 10.38 -0.52
C GLU A 72 -0.26 9.36 0.40
N PRO A 73 -0.16 9.52 1.74
CA PRO A 73 -0.99 8.78 2.67
C PRO A 73 -2.43 9.30 2.61
N ARG A 74 -3.39 8.38 2.42
CA ARG A 74 -4.83 8.68 2.46
C ARG A 74 -5.55 7.69 3.37
N LYS A 75 -6.45 8.18 4.21
CA LYS A 75 -7.16 7.36 5.19
C LYS A 75 -8.13 6.38 4.54
N ARG A 76 -8.17 5.17 5.07
CA ARG A 76 -9.19 4.14 4.77
C ARG A 76 -9.70 3.57 6.08
N TYR A 77 -11.00 3.67 6.26
CA TYR A 77 -11.71 3.25 7.46
C TYR A 77 -12.20 1.82 7.31
N THR A 78 -12.09 1.05 8.36
CA THR A 78 -12.53 -0.34 8.38
C THR A 78 -13.33 -0.59 9.65
N PHE A 79 -14.46 -1.27 9.49
CA PHE A 79 -15.39 -1.65 10.54
C PHE A 79 -15.60 -3.16 10.49
N VAL A 80 -15.52 -3.82 11.63
CA VAL A 80 -15.98 -5.22 11.79
C VAL A 80 -17.28 -5.18 12.55
N PHE A 81 -18.30 -5.86 12.05
CA PHE A 81 -19.62 -5.84 12.64
C PHE A 81 -20.25 -7.24 12.68
N ASP A 82 -21.13 -7.42 13.63
CA ASP A 82 -21.99 -8.60 13.78
C ASP A 82 -23.41 -8.26 13.35
N ALA A 83 -24.12 -9.21 12.76
CA ALA A 83 -25.51 -9.04 12.33
C ALA A 83 -26.43 -9.88 13.23
N ALA A 84 -27.53 -9.27 13.71
CA ALA A 84 -28.51 -9.98 14.51
C ALA A 84 -29.13 -11.19 13.77
N LYS A 85 -29.18 -11.10 12.44
CA LYS A 85 -29.56 -12.20 11.53
C LYS A 85 -28.43 -12.46 10.55
N PRO A 86 -27.52 -13.38 10.88
CA PRO A 86 -26.43 -13.75 9.97
C PRO A 86 -26.96 -14.25 8.63
N LEU A 87 -26.17 -14.06 7.57
CA LEU A 87 -26.47 -14.60 6.26
C LEU A 87 -26.25 -16.12 6.26
N ASP A 88 -26.97 -16.81 5.40
CA ASP A 88 -26.87 -18.26 5.18
C ASP A 88 -25.67 -18.67 4.33
N ARG A 89 -24.96 -17.70 3.78
CA ARG A 89 -23.79 -17.88 2.93
C ARG A 89 -22.80 -16.73 3.08
N ASP A 90 -21.54 -16.99 2.74
CA ASP A 90 -20.52 -15.98 2.69
C ASP A 90 -20.76 -14.95 1.58
N LEU A 91 -20.49 -13.69 1.90
CA LEU A 91 -20.48 -12.62 0.93
C LEU A 91 -19.08 -12.49 0.32
N PRO A 92 -18.98 -12.46 -1.02
CA PRO A 92 -17.77 -11.99 -1.67
C PRO A 92 -17.52 -10.51 -1.35
N LEU A 93 -16.33 -10.02 -1.70
CA LEU A 93 -16.10 -8.58 -1.67
C LEU A 93 -17.11 -7.87 -2.58
N THR A 94 -17.97 -7.10 -1.96
CA THR A 94 -19.04 -6.34 -2.62
C THR A 94 -18.71 -4.86 -2.49
N ILE A 95 -18.80 -4.13 -3.59
CA ILE A 95 -18.46 -2.70 -3.66
C ILE A 95 -19.72 -1.94 -4.07
N ASP A 96 -20.14 -1.01 -3.22
CA ASP A 96 -21.26 -0.10 -3.49
C ASP A 96 -20.73 1.12 -4.28
N PRO A 97 -21.54 1.73 -5.17
CA PRO A 97 -21.17 2.96 -5.88
C PRO A 97 -20.77 4.14 -4.99
N SER A 98 -21.14 4.14 -3.71
CA SER A 98 -20.68 5.12 -2.71
C SER A 98 -19.21 4.94 -2.30
N GLY A 99 -18.54 3.89 -2.77
CA GLY A 99 -17.19 3.50 -2.34
C GLY A 99 -17.16 2.66 -1.05
N VAL A 100 -18.31 2.40 -0.46
CA VAL A 100 -18.40 1.44 0.65
C VAL A 100 -18.24 0.03 0.11
N HIS A 101 -17.32 -0.72 0.67
CA HIS A 101 -17.12 -2.13 0.34
C HIS A 101 -17.31 -3.00 1.58
N PHE A 102 -17.79 -4.22 1.39
CA PHE A 102 -18.06 -5.13 2.51
C PHE A 102 -17.96 -6.59 2.07
N ARG A 103 -17.73 -7.48 3.04
CA ARG A 103 -17.59 -8.93 2.83
C ARG A 103 -17.78 -9.69 4.14
N THR A 104 -17.89 -11.01 4.05
CA THR A 104 -17.75 -11.89 5.22
C THR A 104 -16.30 -11.91 5.71
N GLU A 105 -16.13 -11.90 7.04
CA GLU A 105 -14.84 -12.00 7.72
C GLU A 105 -14.92 -12.98 8.89
N GLY A 106 -14.66 -14.25 8.62
CA GLY A 106 -14.86 -15.34 9.57
C GLY A 106 -16.33 -15.47 9.98
N LYS A 107 -16.63 -15.31 11.27
CA LYS A 107 -18.02 -15.33 11.78
C LYS A 107 -18.70 -13.94 11.76
N TYR A 108 -17.96 -12.91 11.38
CA TYR A 108 -18.42 -11.52 11.31
C TYR A 108 -18.44 -11.02 9.87
N TYR A 109 -18.71 -9.74 9.73
CA TYR A 109 -18.64 -9.02 8.47
C TYR A 109 -17.66 -7.87 8.64
N MET A 110 -17.03 -7.50 7.54
CA MET A 110 -16.13 -6.34 7.47
C MET A 110 -16.64 -5.38 6.42
N ALA A 111 -16.71 -4.10 6.75
CA ALA A 111 -16.95 -3.03 5.79
C ALA A 111 -15.82 -2.01 5.86
N GLY A 112 -15.58 -1.35 4.74
CA GLY A 112 -14.62 -0.27 4.65
C GLY A 112 -15.10 0.84 3.74
N CYS A 113 -14.52 2.02 3.90
CA CYS A 113 -14.79 3.15 3.03
C CYS A 113 -13.64 4.16 3.05
N PRO A 114 -13.48 4.96 1.97
CA PRO A 114 -12.74 6.21 2.05
C PRO A 114 -13.52 7.24 2.90
N PRO A 115 -12.85 8.29 3.41
CA PRO A 115 -13.54 9.43 4.03
C PRO A 115 -14.50 10.12 3.02
N ARG A 116 -15.28 11.10 3.48
CA ARG A 116 -16.17 11.90 2.59
C ARG A 116 -15.37 12.74 1.63
N GLU A 117 -14.36 13.40 2.15
CA GLU A 117 -13.29 14.04 1.39
C GLU A 117 -12.04 13.20 1.59
N ASP A 118 -11.28 12.97 0.52
CA ASP A 118 -10.10 12.09 0.54
C ASP A 118 -8.80 12.88 0.36
N PRO A 119 -8.46 13.80 1.29
CA PRO A 119 -7.22 14.57 1.23
C PRO A 119 -6.02 13.72 1.63
N ALA A 120 -4.83 14.16 1.21
CA ALA A 120 -3.60 13.72 1.81
C ALA A 120 -3.60 14.05 3.31
N VAL A 121 -3.05 13.13 4.13
CA VAL A 121 -2.89 13.32 5.57
C VAL A 121 -1.44 13.14 5.97
N ALA A 122 -1.08 13.54 7.20
CA ALA A 122 0.20 13.18 7.76
C ALA A 122 0.27 11.65 7.95
N TYR A 123 1.44 11.04 7.71
CA TYR A 123 1.61 9.59 7.78
C TYR A 123 1.48 9.00 9.21
N ASP A 124 1.38 9.84 10.22
CA ASP A 124 1.11 9.52 11.62
C ASP A 124 -0.28 9.98 12.10
N ASP A 125 -1.11 10.53 11.20
CA ASP A 125 -2.49 10.90 11.51
C ASP A 125 -3.43 9.71 11.38
N PHE A 126 -3.72 9.07 12.51
CA PHE A 126 -4.69 7.99 12.67
C PHE A 126 -5.95 8.43 13.43
N ALA A 127 -6.26 9.73 13.45
CA ALA A 127 -7.52 10.21 14.03
C ALA A 127 -8.71 9.57 13.30
N PHE A 128 -9.61 8.96 14.05
CA PHE A 128 -10.74 8.20 13.53
C PHE A 128 -12.00 9.05 13.46
N ASP A 129 -12.75 8.96 12.37
CA ASP A 129 -14.06 9.58 12.22
C ASP A 129 -15.17 8.54 12.49
N HIS A 130 -15.69 8.54 13.71
CA HIS A 130 -16.74 7.61 14.13
C HIS A 130 -18.08 7.86 13.44
N SER A 131 -18.32 9.07 12.91
CA SER A 131 -19.60 9.39 12.25
C SER A 131 -19.78 8.65 10.93
N LEU A 132 -18.69 8.18 10.31
CA LEU A 132 -18.73 7.46 9.03
C LEU A 132 -19.55 6.18 9.07
N TRP A 133 -19.61 5.52 10.23
CA TRP A 133 -20.42 4.32 10.37
C TRP A 133 -21.92 4.63 10.16
N GLU A 134 -22.46 5.56 10.91
CA GLU A 134 -23.88 5.89 10.87
C GLU A 134 -24.26 6.69 9.62
N ASP A 135 -23.39 7.58 9.18
CA ASP A 135 -23.69 8.51 8.09
C ASP A 135 -23.45 7.93 6.69
N LYS A 136 -22.57 6.93 6.56
CA LYS A 136 -22.16 6.42 5.25
C LYS A 136 -22.20 4.90 5.15
N VAL A 137 -21.52 4.18 6.07
CA VAL A 137 -21.29 2.74 5.92
C VAL A 137 -22.56 1.94 6.17
N TRP A 138 -23.17 2.11 7.32
CA TRP A 138 -24.38 1.35 7.68
C TRP A 138 -25.55 1.58 6.71
N PRO A 139 -25.92 2.79 6.31
CA PRO A 139 -26.96 3.00 5.30
C PRO A 139 -26.69 2.30 3.97
N ALA A 140 -25.44 2.31 3.51
CA ALA A 140 -25.06 1.66 2.25
C ALA A 140 -25.19 0.13 2.34
N ILE A 141 -24.65 -0.50 3.40
CA ILE A 141 -24.70 -1.96 3.56
C ILE A 141 -26.12 -2.45 3.83
N ALA A 142 -26.93 -1.73 4.62
CA ALA A 142 -28.33 -2.09 4.92
C ALA A 142 -29.21 -2.00 3.66
N THR A 143 -28.95 -1.01 2.78
CA THR A 143 -29.64 -0.90 1.49
C THR A 143 -29.37 -2.09 0.58
N ARG A 144 -28.14 -2.62 0.57
CA ARG A 144 -27.74 -3.76 -0.28
C ARG A 144 -28.12 -5.09 0.31
N VAL A 145 -28.08 -5.22 1.63
CA VAL A 145 -28.34 -6.45 2.37
C VAL A 145 -29.31 -6.12 3.51
N PRO A 146 -30.63 -6.30 3.31
CA PRO A 146 -31.64 -5.90 4.32
C PRO A 146 -31.45 -6.54 5.70
N GLN A 147 -30.77 -7.71 5.80
CA GLN A 147 -30.45 -8.32 7.09
C GLN A 147 -29.45 -7.48 7.90
N PHE A 148 -28.74 -6.54 7.28
CA PHE A 148 -27.83 -5.62 7.95
C PHE A 148 -28.52 -4.37 8.52
N ASP A 149 -29.85 -4.35 8.57
CA ASP A 149 -30.59 -3.33 9.28
C ASP A 149 -30.34 -3.35 10.82
N GLN A 150 -30.05 -4.54 11.38
CA GLN A 150 -29.74 -4.73 12.79
C GLN A 150 -28.33 -5.31 12.96
N VAL A 151 -27.37 -4.42 13.17
CA VAL A 151 -25.96 -4.77 13.30
C VAL A 151 -25.33 -4.10 14.52
N LYS A 152 -24.19 -4.66 14.95
CA LYS A 152 -23.37 -4.12 16.03
C LYS A 152 -21.91 -4.06 15.58
N VAL A 153 -21.31 -2.88 15.62
CA VAL A 153 -19.87 -2.72 15.42
C VAL A 153 -19.12 -3.41 16.56
N ILE A 154 -18.18 -4.28 16.21
CA ILE A 154 -17.35 -5.06 17.14
C ILE A 154 -15.96 -4.48 17.24
N ASN A 155 -15.43 -3.98 16.13
CA ASN A 155 -14.11 -3.36 16.06
C ASN A 155 -14.03 -2.37 14.90
N GLU A 156 -13.16 -1.40 15.03
CA GLU A 156 -12.94 -0.41 13.99
C GLU A 156 -11.50 0.11 14.02
N TRP A 157 -10.96 0.48 12.87
CA TRP A 157 -9.65 1.12 12.75
C TRP A 157 -9.54 1.93 11.47
N VAL A 158 -8.52 2.80 11.42
CA VAL A 158 -8.12 3.53 10.23
C VAL A 158 -6.72 3.10 9.82
N GLY A 159 -6.49 2.94 8.53
CA GLY A 159 -5.19 2.72 7.93
C GLY A 159 -4.93 3.74 6.83
N HIS A 160 -3.73 3.71 6.27
CA HIS A 160 -3.39 4.56 5.14
C HIS A 160 -3.14 3.74 3.88
N TYR A 161 -3.70 4.19 2.75
CA TYR A 161 -3.23 3.81 1.44
C TYR A 161 -1.99 4.63 1.05
N ASP A 162 -1.10 4.01 0.29
CA ASP A 162 -0.04 4.66 -0.46
C ASP A 162 -0.59 5.13 -1.82
N TYR A 163 -1.34 6.24 -1.79
CA TYR A 163 -2.12 6.70 -2.93
C TYR A 163 -1.23 7.39 -3.96
N ASN A 164 -1.16 6.85 -5.18
CA ASN A 164 -0.48 7.49 -6.31
C ASN A 164 -1.43 8.52 -6.96
N THR A 165 -1.08 9.79 -6.87
CA THR A 165 -1.90 10.89 -7.32
C THR A 165 -1.92 11.07 -8.84
N LEU A 166 -0.97 10.47 -9.57
CA LEU A 166 -0.94 10.55 -11.03
C LEU A 166 -2.02 9.66 -11.66
N ASP A 167 -2.08 8.40 -11.25
CA ASP A 167 -2.87 7.40 -11.98
C ASP A 167 -3.41 6.25 -11.11
N GLN A 168 -3.25 6.32 -9.79
CA GLN A 168 -3.67 5.33 -8.80
C GLN A 168 -3.08 3.92 -9.05
N ASN A 169 -1.97 3.84 -9.76
CA ASN A 169 -1.33 2.59 -10.12
C ASN A 169 0.11 2.50 -9.58
N ALA A 170 0.60 1.27 -9.37
CA ALA A 170 1.90 1.03 -8.77
C ALA A 170 3.04 1.65 -9.57
N ILE A 171 4.08 2.12 -8.87
CA ILE A 171 5.36 2.57 -9.43
C ILE A 171 6.39 1.49 -9.11
N VAL A 172 6.93 0.85 -10.16
CA VAL A 172 7.74 -0.36 -10.01
C VAL A 172 9.03 -0.26 -10.83
N GLY A 173 10.15 -0.69 -10.22
CA GLY A 173 11.44 -0.77 -10.89
C GLY A 173 12.38 0.39 -10.61
N PRO A 174 13.50 0.49 -11.35
CA PRO A 174 14.56 1.46 -11.06
C PRO A 174 14.13 2.89 -11.36
N HIS A 175 14.70 3.80 -10.58
CA HIS A 175 14.67 5.23 -10.90
C HIS A 175 15.58 5.54 -12.08
N SER A 176 15.22 6.52 -12.89
CA SER A 176 15.92 6.86 -14.15
C SER A 176 17.36 7.37 -13.95
N VAL A 177 17.65 8.03 -12.83
CA VAL A 177 18.96 8.62 -12.53
C VAL A 177 19.65 7.89 -11.39
N VAL A 178 18.95 7.60 -10.30
CA VAL A 178 19.50 6.86 -9.15
C VAL A 178 19.27 5.37 -9.41
N GLU A 179 20.11 4.76 -10.23
CA GLU A 179 19.89 3.47 -10.89
C GLU A 179 19.69 2.29 -9.93
N ASN A 180 20.31 2.34 -8.75
CA ASN A 180 20.19 1.31 -7.73
C ASN A 180 19.05 1.55 -6.72
N PHE A 181 18.23 2.58 -6.93
CA PHE A 181 17.02 2.84 -6.16
C PHE A 181 15.80 2.32 -6.92
N LEU A 182 15.21 1.26 -6.41
CA LEU A 182 14.03 0.65 -7.00
C LEU A 182 12.77 1.06 -6.25
N CYS A 183 11.76 1.49 -6.99
CA CYS A 183 10.43 1.78 -6.48
C CYS A 183 9.56 0.52 -6.43
N LEU A 184 8.78 0.40 -5.37
CA LEU A 184 7.72 -0.58 -5.19
C LEU A 184 6.63 0.07 -4.34
N ASN A 185 5.94 1.05 -4.92
CA ASN A 185 5.14 2.04 -4.22
C ASN A 185 3.86 2.40 -4.96
N GLY A 186 2.96 3.13 -4.31
CA GLY A 186 1.83 3.78 -4.95
C GLY A 186 0.72 2.83 -5.39
N PHE A 187 0.49 1.76 -4.66
CA PHE A 187 -0.46 0.71 -5.00
C PHE A 187 -1.93 1.11 -4.89
N SER A 188 -2.23 2.21 -4.22
CA SER A 188 -3.57 2.79 -4.09
C SER A 188 -4.65 1.79 -3.67
N GLY A 189 -4.30 0.86 -2.76
CA GLY A 189 -5.19 -0.17 -2.23
C GLY A 189 -5.01 -1.58 -2.81
N HIS A 190 -4.29 -1.75 -3.92
CA HIS A 190 -4.10 -3.06 -4.59
C HIS A 190 -2.83 -3.82 -4.13
N GLY A 191 -2.08 -3.28 -3.16
CA GLY A 191 -0.77 -3.82 -2.78
C GLY A 191 -0.80 -5.28 -2.33
N LEU A 192 -1.82 -5.69 -1.57
CA LEU A 192 -1.91 -7.07 -1.08
C LEU A 192 -2.01 -8.08 -2.23
N GLN A 193 -2.86 -7.82 -3.21
CA GLN A 193 -3.08 -8.70 -4.36
C GLN A 193 -1.88 -8.72 -5.30
N GLN A 194 -1.23 -7.58 -5.49
CA GLN A 194 -0.14 -7.42 -6.46
C GLN A 194 1.23 -7.79 -5.90
N ALA A 195 1.43 -7.71 -4.58
CA ALA A 195 2.73 -7.87 -3.92
C ALA A 195 3.52 -9.13 -4.34
N PRO A 196 2.93 -10.33 -4.50
CA PRO A 196 3.70 -11.51 -4.91
C PRO A 196 4.29 -11.37 -6.30
N ALA A 197 3.52 -10.86 -7.27
CA ALA A 197 3.94 -10.69 -8.65
C ALA A 197 4.99 -9.59 -8.79
N LEU A 198 4.74 -8.44 -8.17
CA LEU A 198 5.64 -7.28 -8.27
C LEU A 198 6.92 -7.49 -7.47
N GLY A 199 6.85 -8.16 -6.31
CA GLY A 199 8.03 -8.57 -5.56
C GLY A 199 8.93 -9.54 -6.34
N ARG A 200 8.31 -10.45 -7.10
CA ARG A 200 9.04 -11.32 -8.04
C ARG A 200 9.73 -10.50 -9.14
N GLY A 201 9.03 -9.55 -9.76
CA GLY A 201 9.62 -8.69 -10.78
C GLY A 201 10.80 -7.87 -10.28
N ILE A 202 10.71 -7.32 -9.06
CA ILE A 202 11.85 -6.62 -8.42
C ILE A 202 13.01 -7.58 -8.18
N ALA A 203 12.76 -8.80 -7.71
CA ALA A 203 13.81 -9.81 -7.53
C ALA A 203 14.49 -10.19 -8.86
N GLU A 204 13.72 -10.33 -9.93
CA GLU A 204 14.25 -10.58 -11.28
C GLU A 204 15.10 -9.41 -11.77
N TRP A 205 14.65 -8.18 -11.54
CA TRP A 205 15.42 -6.98 -11.89
C TRP A 205 16.77 -6.93 -11.16
N ILE A 206 16.79 -7.19 -9.85
CA ILE A 206 18.00 -7.21 -9.05
C ILE A 206 18.96 -8.30 -9.52
N ALA A 207 18.44 -9.49 -9.84
CA ALA A 207 19.26 -10.64 -10.19
C ALA A 207 19.77 -10.64 -11.64
N TYR A 208 18.98 -10.07 -12.57
CA TYR A 208 19.23 -10.21 -14.02
C TYR A 208 19.30 -8.87 -14.77
N GLY A 209 18.99 -7.75 -14.12
CA GLY A 209 18.86 -6.44 -14.78
C GLY A 209 17.68 -6.34 -15.73
N ALA A 210 16.71 -7.26 -15.67
CA ALA A 210 15.55 -7.28 -16.53
C ALA A 210 14.41 -8.12 -15.93
N TYR A 211 13.17 -7.80 -16.28
CA TYR A 211 12.01 -8.65 -16.02
C TYR A 211 12.06 -9.91 -16.89
N ARG A 212 11.70 -11.07 -16.34
CA ARG A 212 11.77 -12.36 -17.00
C ARG A 212 10.42 -13.04 -17.20
N THR A 213 9.53 -12.89 -16.23
CA THR A 213 8.24 -13.60 -16.21
C THR A 213 7.06 -12.71 -16.47
N LEU A 214 7.11 -11.45 -16.06
CA LEU A 214 6.09 -10.44 -16.29
C LEU A 214 6.79 -9.17 -16.78
N ASP A 215 6.28 -8.57 -17.81
CA ASP A 215 6.71 -7.24 -18.22
C ASP A 215 6.07 -6.19 -17.30
N LEU A 216 6.89 -5.59 -16.44
CA LEU A 216 6.48 -4.52 -15.53
C LEU A 216 6.91 -3.13 -16.04
N SER A 217 7.42 -3.02 -17.25
CA SER A 217 7.84 -1.74 -17.84
C SER A 217 6.73 -0.69 -17.92
N PRO A 218 5.43 -1.04 -18.10
CA PRO A 218 4.35 -0.06 -18.05
C PRO A 218 4.23 0.67 -16.69
N TYR A 219 4.72 0.05 -15.60
CA TYR A 219 4.71 0.62 -14.26
C TYR A 219 5.98 1.39 -13.89
N ALA A 220 6.92 1.55 -14.83
CA ALA A 220 8.21 2.19 -14.58
C ALA A 220 8.07 3.64 -14.10
N TYR A 221 9.06 4.08 -13.30
CA TYR A 221 9.14 5.46 -12.81
C TYR A 221 9.13 6.50 -13.93
N ARG A 222 9.64 6.15 -15.11
CA ARG A 222 9.69 7.01 -16.29
C ARG A 222 8.33 7.62 -16.65
N ARG A 223 7.22 6.88 -16.47
CA ARG A 223 5.87 7.44 -16.74
C ARG A 223 5.53 8.62 -15.84
N ILE A 224 6.10 8.69 -14.63
CA ILE A 224 5.93 9.82 -13.71
C ILE A 224 6.64 11.04 -14.26
N GLU A 225 7.88 10.90 -14.74
CA GLU A 225 8.68 11.97 -15.34
C GLU A 225 8.04 12.50 -16.62
N GLU A 226 7.49 11.61 -17.44
CA GLU A 226 6.85 11.93 -18.71
C GLU A 226 5.36 12.34 -18.54
N ASN A 227 4.82 12.30 -17.31
CA ASN A 227 3.41 12.54 -17.00
C ASN A 227 2.45 11.65 -17.85
N GLN A 228 2.83 10.40 -18.05
CA GLN A 228 2.06 9.43 -18.82
C GLN A 228 1.24 8.54 -17.88
N SER A 229 -0.03 8.88 -17.70
CA SER A 229 -0.92 8.15 -16.79
C SER A 229 -1.29 6.76 -17.32
N LEU A 230 -1.20 5.76 -16.47
CA LEU A 230 -1.78 4.43 -16.63
C LEU A 230 -2.91 4.28 -15.60
N ILE A 231 -4.07 4.86 -15.89
CA ILE A 231 -5.14 5.03 -14.89
C ILE A 231 -5.71 3.68 -14.45
N GLU A 232 -5.62 3.40 -13.14
CA GLU A 232 -6.36 2.30 -12.50
C GLU A 232 -7.80 2.73 -12.23
N LYS A 233 -8.75 1.94 -12.75
CA LYS A 233 -10.19 2.26 -12.65
C LYS A 233 -10.90 1.58 -11.49
N ALA A 234 -10.28 0.59 -10.88
CA ALA A 234 -10.88 -0.24 -9.83
C ALA A 234 -10.40 0.15 -8.41
N VAL A 235 -10.09 1.42 -8.17
CA VAL A 235 -9.68 1.91 -6.85
C VAL A 235 -10.88 2.01 -5.91
N ILE A 236 -10.71 1.53 -4.66
CA ILE A 236 -11.72 1.49 -3.61
C ILE A 236 -11.37 2.52 -2.52
#